data_80ea60573a3c5e5c409cef9793504f11
#
_entry.id   80ea60573a3c5e5c409cef9793504f11
#
_cell.length_a   1.000
_cell.length_b   1.000
_cell.length_c   1.000
_cell.angle_alpha   90.00
_cell.angle_beta   90.00
_cell.angle_gamma   90.00
#
_symmetry.space_group_name_H-M   'P 1'
#
loop_
_entity.id
_entity.type
_entity.pdbx_description
1 polymer ?
#
loop_
_entity_poly.entity_id
_entity_poly.type
_entity_poly.pdbx_seq_one_letter_code
_entity_poly.pdbx_strand_id
1 'polypeptide(L)'
;MSDRDSESRLTGPAPALAAGWLLILSGLAPNLACAESETVDNQGCLRCHQMATLAYRDPGTGEIVDLSIAPMALSHSAHGKLACSDCHSADFDRYPHPKRLKEETLSCVGCHEDQDDADQRLYRFETIDEEFERSVHATSDHPKAAGFSCHSCHDPHAFRNSRVGEEIRQIVHDDNAICLSCHKKVQDPLRDPHAWLPKREKHRESVRCLDCHTPLTEAGQPVSHRILAAEDSNRDCVNCHSKEPQLLNRLYQYRSEEDLASKGWVSKAVFNEAYVVGMSRSPLIDRLALAVIGITVLVLGAHGYGRYRAYRREQEDQA
;
A
#
# COMPACT_ATOMS: atom_id res chain seq x y z
N MET A 1 -20.37 -53.68 -5.02
CA MET A 1 -21.69 -54.02 -5.49
C MET A 1 -21.94 -53.07 -6.62
N SER A 2 -21.61 -53.59 -7.75
CA SER A 2 -22.46 -54.07 -8.85
C SER A 2 -22.94 -52.90 -9.69
N ASP A 3 -22.72 -52.81 -10.89
CA ASP A 3 -22.45 -53.56 -12.10
C ASP A 3 -23.00 -52.71 -13.27
N ARG A 4 -22.26 -52.73 -14.26
CA ARG A 4 -22.34 -53.18 -15.65
C ARG A 4 -22.80 -52.16 -16.69
N ASP A 5 -21.95 -51.90 -17.61
CA ASP A 5 -21.83 -52.36 -19.02
C ASP A 5 -22.99 -52.02 -19.94
N SER A 6 -22.71 -51.36 -21.05
CA SER A 6 -22.93 -51.99 -22.36
C SER A 6 -22.38 -51.16 -23.51
N GLU A 7 -21.47 -51.85 -24.22
CA GLU A 7 -21.05 -51.53 -25.61
C GLU A 7 -22.21 -51.69 -26.58
N SER A 8 -22.18 -50.96 -27.69
CA SER A 8 -22.62 -51.48 -28.97
C SER A 8 -21.91 -50.73 -30.12
N ARG A 9 -21.08 -51.54 -30.78
CA ARG A 9 -20.56 -51.28 -32.11
C ARG A 9 -21.67 -51.50 -33.13
N LEU A 10 -21.63 -50.77 -34.23
CA LEU A 10 -22.05 -51.27 -35.54
C LEU A 10 -21.32 -50.53 -36.71
N THR A 11 -20.82 -51.33 -37.55
CA THR A 11 -20.00 -51.26 -38.74
C THR A 11 -20.67 -50.66 -39.96
N GLY A 12 -19.90 -49.91 -40.77
CA GLY A 12 -19.81 -49.54 -42.14
C GLY A 12 -20.96 -49.78 -43.14
N PRO A 13 -20.88 -49.38 -44.42
CA PRO A 13 -19.71 -49.18 -45.27
C PRO A 13 -19.71 -47.90 -46.16
N ALA A 14 -18.58 -47.60 -46.79
CA ALA A 14 -18.46 -46.77 -47.94
C ALA A 14 -18.95 -47.50 -49.20
N PRO A 15 -19.22 -46.90 -50.39
CA PRO A 15 -18.27 -46.09 -51.15
C PRO A 15 -18.88 -45.01 -52.11
N ALA A 16 -17.97 -44.36 -52.84
CA ALA A 16 -18.06 -43.86 -54.20
C ALA A 16 -18.14 -42.36 -54.44
N LEU A 17 -17.00 -41.85 -54.90
CA LEU A 17 -16.77 -41.07 -56.12
C LEU A 17 -17.83 -40.04 -56.55
N ALA A 18 -17.46 -38.78 -56.51
CA ALA A 18 -17.79 -37.81 -57.58
C ALA A 18 -16.77 -36.68 -57.61
N ALA A 19 -16.25 -36.51 -58.79
CA ALA A 19 -15.24 -35.58 -59.23
C ALA A 19 -15.66 -34.09 -59.15
N GLY A 20 -14.66 -33.28 -58.94
CA GLY A 20 -14.50 -32.02 -59.65
C GLY A 20 -15.42 -30.90 -59.33
N TRP A 21 -14.87 -29.90 -58.60
CA TRP A 21 -14.99 -28.49 -58.98
C TRP A 21 -13.84 -27.75 -58.33
N LEU A 22 -12.80 -27.50 -59.13
CA LEU A 22 -11.72 -26.56 -58.85
C LEU A 22 -12.33 -25.16 -58.97
N LEU A 23 -12.74 -24.55 -57.86
CA LEU A 23 -13.00 -23.12 -57.83
C LEU A 23 -11.81 -22.45 -57.17
N ILE A 24 -11.08 -21.80 -58.05
CA ILE A 24 -10.06 -20.79 -57.72
C ILE A 24 -10.76 -19.67 -56.93
N LEU A 25 -10.64 -19.69 -55.61
CA LEU A 25 -10.86 -18.53 -54.76
C LEU A 25 -9.51 -17.88 -54.51
N SER A 26 -9.07 -17.13 -55.54
CA SER A 26 -8.01 -16.16 -55.45
C SER A 26 -8.44 -15.06 -54.46
N GLY A 27 -7.70 -14.97 -53.41
CA GLY A 27 -7.25 -13.72 -52.79
C GLY A 27 -8.28 -12.74 -52.32
N LEU A 28 -8.75 -12.90 -51.10
CA LEU A 28 -8.96 -11.80 -50.15
C LEU A 28 -8.50 -12.31 -48.79
N ALA A 29 -7.19 -12.38 -48.59
CA ALA A 29 -6.64 -12.29 -47.28
C ALA A 29 -6.97 -10.88 -46.80
N PRO A 30 -7.71 -10.69 -45.69
CA PRO A 30 -7.71 -9.39 -45.06
C PRO A 30 -6.25 -9.13 -44.65
N ASN A 31 -5.65 -8.10 -45.25
CA ASN A 31 -4.49 -7.47 -44.65
C ASN A 31 -4.92 -7.08 -43.23
N LEU A 32 -4.60 -7.91 -42.25
CA LEU A 32 -4.38 -7.43 -40.90
C LEU A 32 -3.16 -6.49 -41.02
N ALA A 33 -3.43 -5.25 -41.39
CA ALA A 33 -2.55 -4.16 -41.06
C ALA A 33 -2.47 -4.24 -39.51
N CYS A 34 -1.41 -4.87 -39.01
CA CYS A 34 -0.91 -4.51 -37.69
C CYS A 34 -0.81 -2.99 -37.77
N ALA A 35 -1.64 -2.30 -37.02
CA ALA A 35 -1.38 -0.90 -36.69
C ALA A 35 0.01 -0.91 -36.12
N GLU A 36 1.00 -0.52 -36.90
CA GLU A 36 2.31 -0.15 -36.37
C GLU A 36 2.01 0.92 -35.33
N SER A 37 2.13 0.57 -34.08
CA SER A 37 2.23 1.51 -33.01
C SER A 37 3.29 2.49 -33.47
N GLU A 38 2.92 3.71 -33.75
CA GLU A 38 3.86 4.79 -34.03
C GLU A 38 4.83 4.80 -32.86
N THR A 39 6.04 4.29 -33.10
CA THR A 39 7.10 4.29 -32.09
C THR A 39 7.49 5.74 -31.92
N VAL A 40 7.10 6.29 -30.80
CA VAL A 40 7.47 7.66 -30.41
C VAL A 40 8.98 7.76 -30.45
N ASP A 41 9.50 8.62 -31.31
CA ASP A 41 10.95 8.79 -31.50
C ASP A 41 11.53 9.72 -30.43
N ASN A 42 11.90 9.15 -29.31
CA ASN A 42 12.62 9.83 -28.22
C ASN A 42 14.13 9.72 -28.34
N GLN A 43 14.64 9.10 -29.43
CA GLN A 43 16.07 8.81 -29.62
C GLN A 43 16.92 10.06 -29.69
N GLY A 44 16.40 11.14 -30.29
CA GLY A 44 17.10 12.42 -30.36
C GLY A 44 17.50 12.96 -28.98
N CYS A 45 16.58 12.95 -28.02
CA CYS A 45 16.78 13.43 -26.67
C CYS A 45 17.65 12.44 -25.86
N LEU A 46 17.34 11.15 -25.95
CA LEU A 46 18.03 10.09 -25.20
C LEU A 46 19.49 9.93 -25.62
N ARG A 47 19.91 10.36 -26.80
CA ARG A 47 21.35 10.38 -27.18
C ARG A 47 22.23 11.03 -26.12
N CYS A 48 21.75 12.08 -25.47
CA CYS A 48 22.45 12.77 -24.40
C CYS A 48 21.87 12.37 -23.02
N HIS A 49 20.55 12.39 -22.86
CA HIS A 49 19.90 12.21 -21.57
C HIS A 49 19.97 10.77 -21.00
N GLN A 50 20.35 9.76 -21.79
CA GLN A 50 20.64 8.42 -21.23
C GLN A 50 22.03 8.29 -20.60
N MET A 51 22.89 9.30 -20.71
CA MET A 51 24.22 9.26 -20.12
C MET A 51 24.13 9.44 -18.60
N ALA A 52 24.52 8.42 -17.85
CA ALA A 52 24.44 8.39 -16.38
C ALA A 52 25.24 9.48 -15.66
N THR A 53 26.09 10.21 -16.38
CA THR A 53 26.92 11.32 -15.84
C THR A 53 26.44 12.68 -16.31
N LEU A 54 25.28 12.75 -16.99
CA LEU A 54 24.78 14.02 -17.48
C LEU A 54 24.20 14.83 -16.33
N ALA A 55 24.94 15.80 -15.86
CA ALA A 55 24.53 16.67 -14.77
C ALA A 55 25.15 18.06 -14.93
N TYR A 56 24.60 19.05 -14.26
CA TYR A 56 25.22 20.36 -14.15
C TYR A 56 25.16 20.86 -12.69
N ARG A 57 26.06 21.81 -12.37
CA ARG A 57 25.99 22.50 -11.09
C ARG A 57 25.12 23.74 -11.24
N ASP A 58 24.07 23.81 -10.48
CA ASP A 58 23.21 25.00 -10.45
C ASP A 58 23.98 26.18 -9.88
N PRO A 59 24.09 27.30 -10.62
CA PRO A 59 24.88 28.43 -10.18
C PRO A 59 24.28 29.22 -9.02
N GLY A 60 22.96 29.11 -8.78
CA GLY A 60 22.27 29.78 -7.71
C GLY A 60 22.36 29.02 -6.40
N THR A 61 22.14 27.72 -6.42
CA THR A 61 22.11 26.86 -5.22
C THR A 61 23.45 26.15 -4.99
N GLY A 62 24.27 25.99 -6.02
CA GLY A 62 25.52 25.21 -5.99
C GLY A 62 25.27 23.69 -5.95
N GLU A 63 24.06 23.25 -6.05
CA GLU A 63 23.71 21.83 -6.07
C GLU A 63 23.97 21.19 -7.44
N ILE A 64 24.17 19.89 -7.46
CA ILE A 64 24.29 19.12 -8.70
C ILE A 64 22.90 18.68 -9.10
N VAL A 65 22.48 19.10 -10.29
CA VAL A 65 21.21 18.70 -10.90
C VAL A 65 21.51 17.58 -11.89
N ASP A 66 20.98 16.41 -11.60
CA ASP A 66 21.06 15.25 -12.48
C ASP A 66 20.04 15.42 -13.62
N LEU A 67 20.50 15.25 -14.85
CA LEU A 67 19.69 15.31 -16.07
C LEU A 67 19.61 13.95 -16.76
N SER A 68 20.15 12.91 -16.16
CA SER A 68 20.15 11.58 -16.75
C SER A 68 18.76 10.94 -16.63
N ILE A 69 18.33 10.27 -17.69
CA ILE A 69 17.09 9.51 -17.76
C ILE A 69 17.47 8.06 -18.03
N ALA A 70 17.06 7.16 -17.14
CA ALA A 70 17.24 5.73 -17.32
C ALA A 70 16.20 5.20 -18.33
N PRO A 71 16.59 4.74 -19.54
CA PRO A 71 15.63 4.34 -20.57
C PRO A 71 14.69 3.21 -20.15
N MET A 72 15.19 2.28 -19.33
CA MET A 72 14.35 1.21 -18.78
C MET A 72 13.31 1.74 -17.79
N ALA A 73 13.66 2.68 -16.92
CA ALA A 73 12.72 3.29 -15.99
C ALA A 73 11.63 4.05 -16.77
N LEU A 74 12.04 4.86 -17.76
CA LEU A 74 11.11 5.59 -18.61
C LEU A 74 10.13 4.64 -19.35
N SER A 75 10.64 3.59 -19.99
CA SER A 75 9.79 2.66 -20.74
C SER A 75 8.78 1.90 -19.88
N HIS A 76 9.06 1.77 -18.58
CA HIS A 76 8.15 1.14 -17.60
C HIS A 76 7.32 2.15 -16.80
N SER A 77 7.56 3.45 -17.00
CA SER A 77 6.81 4.51 -16.32
C SER A 77 5.36 4.59 -16.85
N ALA A 78 4.50 5.27 -16.10
CA ALA A 78 3.14 5.57 -16.51
C ALA A 78 3.09 6.37 -17.83
N HIS A 79 4.13 7.19 -18.08
CA HIS A 79 4.27 8.03 -19.27
C HIS A 79 5.22 7.47 -20.33
N GLY A 80 5.63 6.21 -20.22
CA GLY A 80 6.64 5.59 -21.08
C GLY A 80 6.27 5.48 -22.57
N LYS A 81 5.03 5.78 -22.92
CA LYS A 81 4.54 5.81 -24.31
C LYS A 81 4.45 7.21 -24.91
N LEU A 82 4.72 8.25 -24.13
CA LEU A 82 4.65 9.64 -24.56
C LEU A 82 5.96 10.07 -25.24
N ALA A 83 5.86 11.05 -26.15
CA ALA A 83 7.02 11.75 -26.66
C ALA A 83 7.58 12.68 -25.60
N CYS A 84 8.88 12.89 -25.61
CA CYS A 84 9.49 13.91 -24.74
C CYS A 84 8.85 15.29 -25.01
N SER A 85 8.48 15.57 -26.27
CA SER A 85 7.82 16.80 -26.68
C SER A 85 6.37 16.94 -26.24
N ASP A 86 5.74 15.89 -25.72
CA ASP A 86 4.39 15.99 -25.17
C ASP A 86 4.37 16.75 -23.84
N CYS A 87 5.51 16.74 -23.13
CA CYS A 87 5.69 17.48 -21.89
C CYS A 87 6.68 18.63 -22.04
N HIS A 88 7.77 18.43 -22.78
CA HIS A 88 8.82 19.43 -22.97
C HIS A 88 8.60 20.19 -24.27
N SER A 89 8.90 21.50 -24.26
CA SER A 89 8.84 22.31 -25.48
C SER A 89 9.68 21.70 -26.60
N ALA A 90 9.15 21.71 -27.83
CA ALA A 90 9.88 21.29 -29.01
C ALA A 90 11.18 22.09 -29.27
N ASP A 91 11.30 23.28 -28.67
CA ASP A 91 12.53 24.10 -28.75
C ASP A 91 13.74 23.42 -28.09
N PHE A 92 13.53 22.35 -27.28
CA PHE A 92 14.63 21.54 -26.73
C PHE A 92 15.32 20.64 -27.75
N ASP A 93 14.85 20.55 -28.99
CA ASP A 93 15.52 19.80 -30.05
C ASP A 93 16.88 20.39 -30.43
N ARG A 94 17.13 21.66 -30.06
CA ARG A 94 18.37 22.39 -30.32
C ARG A 94 19.32 22.44 -29.13
N TYR A 95 20.57 22.11 -29.32
CA TYR A 95 21.60 22.28 -28.31
C TYR A 95 22.54 23.43 -28.68
N PRO A 96 22.91 24.29 -27.73
CA PRO A 96 22.53 24.37 -26.33
C PRO A 96 21.08 24.80 -26.15
N HIS A 97 20.38 24.17 -25.18
CA HIS A 97 18.99 24.49 -24.91
C HIS A 97 18.77 25.93 -24.46
N PRO A 98 17.76 26.64 -24.94
CA PRO A 98 17.48 28.01 -24.52
C PRO A 98 17.21 28.11 -23.02
N LYS A 99 17.83 29.12 -22.36
CA LYS A 99 17.71 29.27 -20.89
C LYS A 99 16.28 29.42 -20.40
N ARG A 100 15.41 30.10 -21.20
CA ARG A 100 14.00 30.32 -20.84
C ARG A 100 13.22 29.02 -20.62
N LEU A 101 13.57 27.94 -21.32
CA LEU A 101 12.88 26.64 -21.23
C LEU A 101 13.15 25.91 -19.91
N LYS A 102 14.20 26.29 -19.19
CA LYS A 102 14.52 25.73 -17.87
C LYS A 102 13.64 26.27 -16.75
N GLU A 103 12.94 27.37 -17.03
CA GLU A 103 12.09 28.07 -16.07
C GLU A 103 10.60 27.70 -16.25
N GLU A 104 10.28 26.91 -17.30
CA GLU A 104 8.91 26.44 -17.54
C GLU A 104 8.56 25.33 -16.53
N THR A 105 7.53 25.59 -15.71
CA THR A 105 6.96 24.59 -14.80
C THR A 105 5.92 23.75 -15.55
N LEU A 106 6.12 22.45 -15.57
CA LEU A 106 5.15 21.53 -16.15
C LEU A 106 4.01 21.27 -15.15
N SER A 107 2.77 21.39 -15.61
CA SER A 107 1.59 21.08 -14.84
C SER A 107 1.06 19.68 -15.15
N CYS A 108 0.94 18.84 -14.13
CA CYS A 108 0.31 17.53 -14.29
C CYS A 108 -1.19 17.67 -14.53
N VAL A 109 -1.82 18.62 -13.84
CA VAL A 109 -3.27 18.86 -13.89
C VAL A 109 -3.71 19.25 -15.30
N GLY A 110 -2.93 20.10 -16.00
CA GLY A 110 -3.30 20.56 -17.34
C GLY A 110 -3.49 19.46 -18.39
N CYS A 111 -2.90 18.27 -18.17
CA CYS A 111 -3.15 17.11 -19.04
C CYS A 111 -4.20 16.15 -18.45
N HIS A 112 -4.43 16.22 -17.15
CA HIS A 112 -5.27 15.24 -16.43
C HIS A 112 -6.67 15.79 -16.06
N GLU A 113 -6.92 17.07 -16.28
CA GLU A 113 -8.24 17.70 -16.07
C GLU A 113 -9.31 17.24 -17.05
N ASP A 114 -8.95 17.10 -18.33
CA ASP A 114 -9.89 16.93 -19.47
C ASP A 114 -10.18 15.47 -19.84
N GLN A 115 -9.95 14.51 -18.94
CA GLN A 115 -10.18 13.11 -19.30
C GLN A 115 -11.62 12.70 -19.02
N ASP A 116 -12.40 12.50 -20.10
CA ASP A 116 -13.82 12.07 -20.12
C ASP A 116 -14.11 10.79 -19.29
N ASP A 117 -13.09 10.02 -18.91
CA ASP A 117 -13.19 8.80 -18.10
C ASP A 117 -13.08 9.04 -16.57
N ALA A 118 -13.20 10.29 -16.13
CA ALA A 118 -13.04 10.67 -14.72
C ALA A 118 -14.01 9.91 -13.77
N ASP A 119 -15.19 9.54 -14.25
CA ASP A 119 -16.21 8.84 -13.44
C ASP A 119 -15.86 7.39 -13.12
N GLN A 120 -14.90 6.77 -13.83
CA GLN A 120 -14.50 5.37 -13.62
C GLN A 120 -13.21 5.22 -12.79
N ARG A 121 -12.53 6.33 -12.48
CA ARG A 121 -11.28 6.29 -11.72
C ARG A 121 -11.53 6.37 -10.22
N LEU A 122 -10.74 5.61 -9.47
CA LEU A 122 -10.72 5.67 -8.01
C LEU A 122 -10.21 7.02 -7.46
N TYR A 123 -9.54 7.83 -8.30
CA TYR A 123 -8.97 9.14 -7.93
C TYR A 123 -9.20 10.15 -9.04
N ARG A 124 -9.38 11.38 -8.62
CA ARG A 124 -9.53 12.55 -9.50
C ARG A 124 -8.35 13.50 -9.26
N PHE A 125 -7.72 13.97 -10.33
CA PHE A 125 -6.56 14.85 -10.21
C PHE A 125 -6.90 16.20 -9.58
N GLU A 126 -8.09 16.73 -9.80
CA GLU A 126 -8.59 17.91 -9.09
C GLU A 126 -8.59 17.72 -7.57
N THR A 127 -9.11 16.60 -7.11
CA THR A 127 -9.11 16.28 -5.67
C THR A 127 -7.70 16.12 -5.12
N ILE A 128 -6.79 15.52 -5.90
CA ILE A 128 -5.38 15.37 -5.53
C ILE A 128 -4.71 16.73 -5.39
N ASP A 129 -4.97 17.65 -6.32
CA ASP A 129 -4.42 18.99 -6.31
C ASP A 129 -4.92 19.79 -5.10
N GLU A 130 -6.23 19.78 -4.85
CA GLU A 130 -6.83 20.39 -3.66
C GLU A 130 -6.29 19.84 -2.35
N GLU A 131 -6.02 18.53 -2.29
CA GLU A 131 -5.42 17.89 -1.13
C GLU A 131 -3.96 18.31 -0.95
N PHE A 132 -3.21 18.37 -2.06
CA PHE A 132 -1.83 18.82 -2.05
C PHE A 132 -1.69 20.27 -1.61
N GLU A 133 -2.55 21.18 -2.10
CA GLU A 133 -2.58 22.57 -1.65
C GLU A 133 -2.76 22.73 -0.13
N ARG A 134 -3.43 21.75 0.51
CA ARG A 134 -3.62 21.70 1.97
C ARG A 134 -2.52 20.92 2.69
N SER A 135 -1.56 20.38 1.96
CA SER A 135 -0.41 19.65 2.49
C SER A 135 0.54 20.57 3.23
N VAL A 136 1.18 20.08 4.29
CA VAL A 136 2.25 20.79 4.99
C VAL A 136 3.38 21.23 4.07
N HIS A 137 3.63 20.49 2.98
CA HIS A 137 4.67 20.85 2.02
C HIS A 137 4.28 22.04 1.14
N ALA A 138 3.02 22.19 0.81
CA ALA A 138 2.53 23.33 0.02
C ALA A 138 2.30 24.60 0.88
N THR A 139 1.94 24.41 2.17
CA THR A 139 1.58 25.52 3.07
C THR A 139 2.73 26.01 3.95
N SER A 140 3.89 25.36 3.91
CA SER A 140 5.03 25.69 4.78
C SER A 140 5.81 26.89 4.29
N ASP A 141 6.09 27.84 5.18
CA ASP A 141 7.00 28.97 4.93
C ASP A 141 8.50 28.58 4.99
N HIS A 142 8.79 27.30 5.17
CA HIS A 142 10.18 26.84 5.25
C HIS A 142 10.87 26.98 3.89
N PRO A 143 12.08 27.58 3.81
CA PRO A 143 12.76 27.84 2.53
C PRO A 143 12.93 26.61 1.62
N LYS A 144 13.04 25.42 2.20
CA LYS A 144 13.14 24.17 1.45
C LYS A 144 11.80 23.67 0.88
N ALA A 145 10.68 24.23 1.33
CA ALA A 145 9.37 23.95 0.79
C ALA A 145 9.01 24.88 -0.36
N ALA A 146 9.80 25.95 -0.59
CA ALA A 146 9.59 26.85 -1.70
C ALA A 146 9.71 26.08 -3.03
N GLY A 147 8.69 26.16 -3.88
CA GLY A 147 8.63 25.46 -5.16
C GLY A 147 8.36 23.95 -5.06
N PHE A 148 7.89 23.49 -3.90
CA PHE A 148 7.44 22.09 -3.76
C PHE A 148 6.23 21.85 -4.69
N SER A 149 6.25 20.74 -5.42
CA SER A 149 5.25 20.41 -6.43
C SER A 149 5.09 18.89 -6.53
N CYS A 150 4.21 18.43 -7.40
CA CYS A 150 4.04 17.00 -7.70
C CYS A 150 5.38 16.32 -8.04
N HIS A 151 6.26 17.02 -8.76
CA HIS A 151 7.58 16.52 -9.16
C HIS A 151 8.56 16.33 -7.98
N SER A 152 8.27 16.93 -6.84
CA SER A 152 9.11 16.74 -5.65
C SER A 152 9.00 15.34 -5.06
N CYS A 153 7.89 14.63 -5.35
CA CYS A 153 7.64 13.26 -4.93
C CYS A 153 7.57 12.29 -6.10
N HIS A 154 7.10 12.74 -7.27
CA HIS A 154 6.89 11.91 -8.44
C HIS A 154 7.86 12.31 -9.55
N ASP A 155 8.83 11.44 -9.84
CA ASP A 155 9.65 11.58 -11.04
C ASP A 155 8.85 11.10 -12.26
N PRO A 156 8.41 11.98 -13.17
CA PRO A 156 7.57 11.59 -14.30
C PRO A 156 8.25 10.60 -15.24
N HIS A 157 9.59 10.56 -15.27
CA HIS A 157 10.34 9.64 -16.11
C HIS A 157 10.44 8.22 -15.54
N ALA A 158 10.23 8.06 -14.23
CA ALA A 158 10.32 6.77 -13.55
C ALA A 158 9.04 6.37 -12.79
N PHE A 159 8.09 7.29 -12.63
CA PHE A 159 6.87 7.03 -11.88
C PHE A 159 6.05 5.91 -12.48
N ARG A 160 5.68 4.96 -11.65
CA ARG A 160 4.77 3.87 -12.01
C ARG A 160 3.83 3.56 -10.85
N ASN A 161 2.65 3.11 -11.18
CA ASN A 161 1.74 2.57 -10.18
C ASN A 161 2.19 1.18 -9.75
N SER A 162 2.05 0.87 -8.45
CA SER A 162 2.25 -0.48 -7.92
C SER A 162 1.28 -1.45 -8.57
N ARG A 163 1.74 -2.67 -8.86
CA ARG A 163 0.94 -3.70 -9.52
C ARG A 163 0.49 -4.77 -8.53
N VAL A 164 -0.64 -5.38 -8.83
CA VAL A 164 -1.11 -6.54 -8.07
C VAL A 164 -0.07 -7.66 -8.15
N GLY A 165 0.32 -8.18 -6.99
CA GLY A 165 1.33 -9.26 -6.89
C GLY A 165 2.76 -8.77 -6.63
N GLU A 166 3.01 -7.47 -6.58
CA GLU A 166 4.29 -6.95 -6.13
C GLU A 166 4.49 -7.21 -4.63
N GLU A 167 5.76 -7.39 -4.25
CA GLU A 167 6.13 -7.60 -2.84
C GLU A 167 5.84 -6.32 -2.04
N ILE A 168 4.98 -6.43 -1.03
CA ILE A 168 4.54 -5.28 -0.22
C ILE A 168 5.72 -4.56 0.43
N ARG A 169 6.75 -5.29 0.87
CA ARG A 169 7.94 -4.68 1.47
C ARG A 169 8.71 -3.81 0.48
N GLN A 170 8.73 -4.19 -0.79
CA GLN A 170 9.37 -3.39 -1.83
C GLN A 170 8.58 -2.11 -2.07
N ILE A 171 7.26 -2.19 -2.13
CA ILE A 171 6.38 -1.01 -2.25
C ILE A 171 6.62 -0.05 -1.08
N VAL A 172 6.61 -0.57 0.16
CA VAL A 172 6.87 0.24 1.36
C VAL A 172 8.26 0.88 1.33
N HIS A 173 9.27 0.12 0.89
CA HIS A 173 10.64 0.64 0.77
C HIS A 173 10.72 1.77 -0.25
N ASP A 174 10.14 1.59 -1.43
CA ASP A 174 10.21 2.57 -2.52
C ASP A 174 9.43 3.85 -2.19
N ASP A 175 8.22 3.71 -1.63
CA ASP A 175 7.42 4.85 -1.16
C ASP A 175 8.14 5.63 -0.06
N ASN A 176 8.74 4.92 0.91
CA ASN A 176 9.47 5.56 2.00
C ASN A 176 10.77 6.23 1.51
N ALA A 177 11.43 5.69 0.49
CA ALA A 177 12.66 6.25 -0.07
C ALA A 177 12.44 7.68 -0.59
N ILE A 178 11.27 7.96 -1.16
CA ILE A 178 10.89 9.31 -1.61
C ILE A 178 10.97 10.30 -0.44
N CYS A 179 10.31 9.99 0.67
CA CYS A 179 10.30 10.84 1.86
C CYS A 179 11.71 11.00 2.47
N LEU A 180 12.44 9.89 2.55
CA LEU A 180 13.77 9.83 3.17
C LEU A 180 14.85 10.53 2.33
N SER A 181 14.62 10.80 1.06
CA SER A 181 15.53 11.59 0.22
C SER A 181 15.76 12.99 0.81
N CYS A 182 14.74 13.60 1.40
CA CYS A 182 14.77 14.89 2.06
C CYS A 182 14.79 14.77 3.60
N HIS A 183 14.02 13.88 4.19
CA HIS A 183 13.88 13.70 5.64
C HIS A 183 14.99 12.84 6.26
N LYS A 184 16.24 13.17 5.97
CA LYS A 184 17.44 12.41 6.40
C LYS A 184 17.58 12.23 7.92
N LYS A 185 16.99 13.13 8.73
CA LYS A 185 17.01 13.02 10.20
C LYS A 185 16.32 11.76 10.72
N VAL A 186 15.33 11.27 9.99
CA VAL A 186 14.59 10.02 10.34
C VAL A 186 15.50 8.79 10.26
N GLN A 187 16.57 8.86 9.45
CA GLN A 187 17.55 7.77 9.32
C GLN A 187 18.64 7.81 10.40
N ASP A 188 18.76 8.92 11.13
CA ASP A 188 19.73 9.07 12.20
C ASP A 188 19.13 8.59 13.54
N PRO A 189 19.62 7.49 14.15
CA PRO A 189 19.06 6.96 15.38
C PRO A 189 19.01 7.94 16.54
N LEU A 190 19.91 8.95 16.55
CA LEU A 190 20.02 9.96 17.59
C LEU A 190 19.11 11.16 17.38
N ARG A 191 18.66 11.39 16.15
CA ARG A 191 17.87 12.56 15.75
C ARG A 191 16.48 12.20 15.27
N ASP A 192 16.17 10.92 15.21
CA ASP A 192 14.90 10.39 14.71
C ASP A 192 13.73 10.88 15.58
N PRO A 193 12.81 11.68 15.06
CA PRO A 193 11.64 12.16 15.80
C PRO A 193 10.66 11.04 16.17
N HIS A 194 10.83 9.83 15.63
CA HIS A 194 10.01 8.65 15.92
C HIS A 194 10.57 7.79 17.07
N ALA A 195 11.44 8.35 17.93
CA ALA A 195 11.98 7.64 19.10
C ALA A 195 10.88 7.09 20.05
N TRP A 196 9.69 7.73 20.01
CA TRP A 196 8.51 7.28 20.77
C TRP A 196 7.85 6.01 20.20
N LEU A 197 8.11 5.65 18.92
CA LEU A 197 7.47 4.52 18.27
C LEU A 197 8.14 3.21 18.65
N PRO A 198 7.40 2.25 19.27
CA PRO A 198 7.93 0.94 19.59
C PRO A 198 8.34 0.18 18.34
N LYS A 199 9.45 -0.57 18.40
CA LYS A 199 9.90 -1.40 17.27
C LYS A 199 9.93 -0.63 15.95
N ARG A 200 10.39 0.63 15.97
CA ARG A 200 10.35 1.55 14.81
C ARG A 200 10.98 0.99 13.53
N GLU A 201 12.03 0.16 13.63
CA GLU A 201 12.63 -0.50 12.46
C GLU A 201 11.61 -1.42 11.77
N LYS A 202 10.83 -2.18 12.56
CA LYS A 202 9.76 -3.04 12.01
C LYS A 202 8.64 -2.24 11.37
N HIS A 203 8.29 -1.09 11.94
CA HIS A 203 7.31 -0.21 11.32
C HIS A 203 7.84 0.36 10.00
N ARG A 204 9.10 0.81 9.94
CA ARG A 204 9.71 1.30 8.69
C ARG A 204 9.77 0.25 7.57
N GLU A 205 9.95 -1.03 7.93
CA GLU A 205 9.95 -2.14 6.97
C GLU A 205 8.56 -2.54 6.48
N SER A 206 7.50 -2.15 7.18
CA SER A 206 6.15 -2.69 6.98
C SER A 206 5.06 -1.64 6.82
N VAL A 207 5.37 -0.36 7.04
CA VAL A 207 4.42 0.76 7.06
C VAL A 207 5.01 1.91 6.26
N ARG A 208 4.22 2.49 5.39
CA ARG A 208 4.61 3.69 4.63
C ARG A 208 4.55 4.91 5.53
N CYS A 209 5.40 5.88 5.30
CA CYS A 209 5.32 7.19 5.98
C CYS A 209 3.93 7.80 5.82
N LEU A 210 3.34 7.65 4.64
CA LEU A 210 2.00 8.13 4.30
C LEU A 210 0.90 7.52 5.18
N ASP A 211 1.03 6.27 5.62
CA ASP A 211 -0.02 5.62 6.44
C ASP A 211 -0.26 6.32 7.79
N CYS A 212 0.73 7.08 8.27
CA CYS A 212 0.61 7.92 9.48
C CYS A 212 0.51 9.41 9.16
N HIS A 213 1.14 9.86 8.07
CA HIS A 213 1.25 11.28 7.73
C HIS A 213 0.21 11.75 6.71
N THR A 214 -0.86 10.98 6.47
CA THR A 214 -2.03 11.42 5.73
C THR A 214 -3.31 11.19 6.54
N PRO A 215 -4.42 11.87 6.22
CA PRO A 215 -5.72 11.53 6.79
C PRO A 215 -6.06 10.06 6.54
N LEU A 216 -6.75 9.46 7.50
CA LEU A 216 -7.24 8.08 7.32
C LEU A 216 -8.30 8.06 6.22
N THR A 217 -8.10 7.20 5.24
CA THR A 217 -9.07 6.93 4.18
C THR A 217 -9.78 5.60 4.44
N GLU A 218 -10.99 5.46 3.92
CA GLU A 218 -11.72 4.20 3.97
C GLU A 218 -10.99 3.12 3.14
N ALA A 219 -11.25 1.85 3.46
CA ALA A 219 -10.65 0.75 2.74
C ALA A 219 -11.03 0.79 1.25
N GLY A 220 -10.02 0.73 0.39
CA GLY A 220 -10.19 0.80 -1.06
C GLY A 220 -10.14 2.22 -1.64
N GLN A 221 -10.07 3.24 -0.82
CA GLN A 221 -9.84 4.61 -1.30
C GLN A 221 -8.33 4.87 -1.51
N PRO A 222 -7.97 5.71 -2.47
CA PRO A 222 -6.58 6.13 -2.67
C PRO A 222 -6.03 6.85 -1.44
N VAL A 223 -4.70 6.84 -1.31
CA VAL A 223 -4.02 7.59 -0.25
C VAL A 223 -4.17 9.08 -0.52
N SER A 224 -4.54 9.85 0.50
CA SER A 224 -4.66 11.29 0.39
C SER A 224 -3.30 11.96 0.12
N HIS A 225 -3.29 13.00 -0.72
CA HIS A 225 -2.11 13.85 -0.98
C HIS A 225 -1.96 14.99 0.02
N ARG A 226 -2.87 15.10 0.98
CA ARG A 226 -2.73 16.00 2.12
C ARG A 226 -1.73 15.43 3.12
N ILE A 227 -0.46 15.77 2.98
CA ILE A 227 0.55 15.39 3.98
C ILE A 227 0.35 16.22 5.23
N LEU A 228 0.22 15.54 6.37
CA LEU A 228 -0.02 16.15 7.67
C LEU A 228 1.29 16.56 8.34
N ALA A 229 1.24 17.62 9.13
CA ALA A 229 2.31 18.00 10.02
C ALA A 229 2.57 16.89 11.08
N ALA A 230 3.74 16.89 11.69
CA ALA A 230 4.12 15.85 12.63
C ALA A 230 3.19 15.75 13.85
N GLU A 231 2.67 16.88 14.31
CA GLU A 231 1.70 17.00 15.40
C GLU A 231 0.31 16.45 15.06
N ASP A 232 -0.09 16.55 13.78
CA ASP A 232 -1.39 16.08 13.28
C ASP A 232 -1.35 14.65 12.76
N SER A 233 -0.16 14.02 12.76
CA SER A 233 0.02 12.66 12.29
C SER A 233 -0.80 11.66 13.10
N ASN A 234 -1.33 10.64 12.41
CA ASN A 234 -2.09 9.58 13.05
C ASN A 234 -1.21 8.71 13.93
N ARG A 235 -1.43 8.77 15.25
CA ARG A 235 -0.72 7.97 16.25
C ARG A 235 -1.62 6.93 16.92
N ASP A 236 -2.81 6.69 16.39
CA ASP A 236 -3.69 5.67 16.92
C ASP A 236 -3.25 4.27 16.47
N CYS A 237 -2.52 3.60 17.36
CA CYS A 237 -2.04 2.24 17.13
C CYS A 237 -3.19 1.25 16.84
N VAL A 238 -4.39 1.49 17.39
CA VAL A 238 -5.53 0.58 17.26
C VAL A 238 -6.04 0.55 15.82
N ASN A 239 -6.02 1.67 15.10
CA ASN A 239 -6.49 1.75 13.72
C ASN A 239 -5.79 0.74 12.79
N CYS A 240 -4.49 0.53 12.97
CA CYS A 240 -3.74 -0.45 12.18
C CYS A 240 -3.76 -1.84 12.84
N HIS A 241 -3.50 -1.90 14.15
CA HIS A 241 -3.36 -3.18 14.84
C HIS A 241 -4.68 -3.93 15.03
N SER A 242 -5.83 -3.27 14.96
CA SER A 242 -7.14 -3.95 15.01
C SER A 242 -7.54 -4.67 13.72
N LYS A 243 -6.85 -4.39 12.61
CA LYS A 243 -7.16 -5.01 11.31
C LYS A 243 -6.84 -6.51 11.27
N GLU A 244 -5.98 -6.98 12.17
CA GLU A 244 -5.61 -8.38 12.26
C GLU A 244 -5.42 -8.81 13.72
N PRO A 245 -5.99 -9.99 14.14
CA PRO A 245 -5.93 -10.46 15.53
C PRO A 245 -4.51 -10.61 16.08
N GLN A 246 -3.55 -11.03 15.25
CA GLN A 246 -2.16 -11.17 15.68
C GLN A 246 -1.49 -9.84 15.96
N LEU A 247 -1.75 -8.82 15.12
CA LEU A 247 -1.25 -7.46 15.33
C LEU A 247 -1.87 -6.85 16.59
N LEU A 248 -3.17 -7.05 16.80
CA LEU A 248 -3.87 -6.59 17.99
C LEU A 248 -3.30 -7.23 19.26
N ASN A 249 -3.04 -8.52 19.24
CA ASN A 249 -2.40 -9.22 20.37
C ASN A 249 -1.01 -8.67 20.67
N ARG A 250 -0.20 -8.39 19.65
CA ARG A 250 1.13 -7.75 19.83
C ARG A 250 1.04 -6.36 20.47
N LEU A 251 0.05 -5.55 20.04
CA LEU A 251 -0.19 -4.24 20.65
C LEU A 251 -0.58 -4.38 22.12
N TYR A 252 -1.43 -5.33 22.44
CA TYR A 252 -1.83 -5.60 23.81
C TYR A 252 -0.68 -6.09 24.67
N GLN A 253 0.15 -6.99 24.17
CA GLN A 253 1.36 -7.43 24.88
C GLN A 253 2.28 -6.26 25.20
N TYR A 254 2.56 -5.42 24.19
CA TYR A 254 3.40 -4.24 24.37
C TYR A 254 2.84 -3.29 25.45
N ARG A 255 1.55 -2.92 25.35
CA ARG A 255 0.91 -2.05 26.33
C ARG A 255 0.90 -2.64 27.74
N SER A 256 0.74 -3.95 27.84
CA SER A 256 0.81 -4.64 29.13
C SER A 256 2.21 -4.58 29.74
N GLU A 257 3.25 -4.79 28.93
CA GLU A 257 4.64 -4.67 29.38
C GLU A 257 4.97 -3.23 29.81
N GLU A 258 4.52 -2.23 29.06
CA GLU A 258 4.70 -0.81 29.38
C GLU A 258 3.98 -0.43 30.66
N ASP A 259 2.72 -0.85 30.82
CA ASP A 259 1.95 -0.62 32.05
C ASP A 259 2.58 -1.30 33.26
N LEU A 260 3.09 -2.51 33.08
CA LEU A 260 3.78 -3.24 34.15
C LEU A 260 5.09 -2.55 34.55
N ALA A 261 5.83 -2.05 33.58
CA ALA A 261 7.09 -1.34 33.80
C ALA A 261 6.87 0.03 34.48
N SER A 262 5.78 0.74 34.13
CA SER A 262 5.52 2.10 34.61
C SER A 262 4.69 2.15 35.90
N LYS A 263 3.78 1.19 36.12
CA LYS A 263 2.77 1.20 37.20
C LYS A 263 2.80 -0.01 38.11
N GLY A 264 3.78 -0.90 37.93
CA GLY A 264 3.89 -2.14 38.68
C GLY A 264 2.85 -3.18 38.24
N TRP A 265 2.53 -4.11 39.16
CA TRP A 265 1.69 -5.27 38.87
C TRP A 265 0.19 -4.96 38.64
N VAL A 266 -0.24 -3.74 39.02
CA VAL A 266 -1.63 -3.29 38.84
C VAL A 266 -1.72 -2.43 37.59
N SER A 267 -2.09 -3.02 36.48
CA SER A 267 -2.29 -2.33 35.20
C SER A 267 -3.64 -1.61 35.16
N LYS A 268 -3.69 -0.44 34.51
CA LYS A 268 -4.97 0.28 34.24
C LYS A 268 -5.98 -0.58 33.51
N ALA A 269 -5.53 -1.53 32.68
CA ALA A 269 -6.39 -2.43 31.93
C ALA A 269 -7.27 -3.30 32.85
N VAL A 270 -6.79 -3.60 34.07
CA VAL A 270 -7.56 -4.37 35.05
C VAL A 270 -8.77 -3.59 35.56
N PHE A 271 -8.70 -2.27 35.61
CA PHE A 271 -9.76 -1.42 36.16
C PHE A 271 -10.69 -0.81 35.11
N ASN A 272 -10.24 -0.67 33.86
CA ASN A 272 -10.95 0.08 32.83
C ASN A 272 -11.56 -0.77 31.70
N GLU A 273 -11.18 -2.04 31.61
CA GLU A 273 -11.68 -2.95 30.57
C GLU A 273 -12.41 -4.13 31.18
N ALA A 274 -13.41 -4.64 30.49
CA ALA A 274 -14.10 -5.87 30.90
C ALA A 274 -13.08 -7.02 31.01
N TYR A 275 -13.02 -7.63 32.20
CA TYR A 275 -12.12 -8.73 32.44
C TYR A 275 -12.65 -10.01 31.80
N VAL A 276 -11.89 -10.60 30.92
CA VAL A 276 -12.14 -11.91 30.33
C VAL A 276 -11.04 -12.87 30.74
N VAL A 277 -11.40 -13.97 31.40
CA VAL A 277 -10.44 -14.97 31.85
C VAL A 277 -9.66 -15.55 30.67
N GLY A 278 -8.33 -15.56 30.77
CA GLY A 278 -7.44 -16.00 29.67
C GLY A 278 -7.07 -14.91 28.67
N MET A 279 -7.72 -13.74 28.71
CA MET A 279 -7.37 -12.58 27.90
C MET A 279 -6.72 -11.48 28.74
N SER A 280 -6.61 -11.65 30.06
CA SER A 280 -5.88 -10.72 30.90
C SER A 280 -4.38 -10.83 30.61
N ARG A 281 -3.74 -9.70 30.69
CA ARG A 281 -2.30 -9.58 30.41
C ARG A 281 -1.43 -9.93 31.61
N SER A 282 -2.07 -10.36 32.70
CA SER A 282 -1.38 -10.74 33.94
C SER A 282 -1.62 -12.20 34.25
N PRO A 283 -0.60 -13.07 34.11
CA PRO A 283 -0.73 -14.49 34.46
C PRO A 283 -1.14 -14.74 35.92
N LEU A 284 -0.82 -13.80 36.82
CA LEU A 284 -1.21 -13.89 38.22
C LEU A 284 -2.72 -13.70 38.38
N ILE A 285 -3.30 -12.71 37.70
CA ILE A 285 -4.74 -12.40 37.78
C ILE A 285 -5.56 -13.54 37.13
N ASP A 286 -5.08 -14.08 36.02
CA ASP A 286 -5.74 -15.23 35.36
C ASP A 286 -5.76 -16.47 36.28
N ARG A 287 -4.64 -16.74 36.98
CA ARG A 287 -4.59 -17.85 37.96
C ARG A 287 -5.50 -17.62 39.15
N LEU A 288 -5.58 -16.39 39.68
CA LEU A 288 -6.49 -16.03 40.76
C LEU A 288 -7.94 -16.16 40.31
N ALA A 289 -8.28 -15.68 39.14
CA ALA A 289 -9.64 -15.79 38.59
C ALA A 289 -10.04 -17.26 38.37
N LEU A 290 -9.15 -18.08 37.82
CA LEU A 290 -9.37 -19.52 37.68
C LEU A 290 -9.53 -20.21 39.05
N ALA A 291 -8.77 -19.82 40.05
CA ALA A 291 -8.90 -20.35 41.40
C ALA A 291 -10.26 -19.99 42.00
N VAL A 292 -10.71 -18.74 41.86
CA VAL A 292 -12.06 -18.31 42.32
C VAL A 292 -13.16 -19.11 41.62
N ILE A 293 -13.08 -19.27 40.30
CA ILE A 293 -14.03 -20.07 39.51
C ILE A 293 -14.02 -21.53 40.01
N GLY A 294 -12.84 -22.12 40.19
CA GLY A 294 -12.70 -23.48 40.69
C GLY A 294 -13.31 -23.68 42.09
N ILE A 295 -13.05 -22.75 43.00
CA ILE A 295 -13.67 -22.77 44.35
C ILE A 295 -15.18 -22.63 44.24
N THR A 296 -15.70 -21.75 43.43
CA THR A 296 -17.14 -21.58 43.22
C THR A 296 -17.80 -22.85 42.70
N VAL A 297 -17.21 -23.50 41.70
CA VAL A 297 -17.67 -24.79 41.18
C VAL A 297 -17.67 -25.88 42.25
N LEU A 298 -16.60 -25.96 43.05
CA LEU A 298 -16.52 -26.94 44.17
C LEU A 298 -17.60 -26.70 45.22
N VAL A 299 -17.81 -25.44 45.62
CA VAL A 299 -18.83 -25.11 46.63
C VAL A 299 -20.22 -25.43 46.09
N LEU A 300 -20.52 -25.04 44.84
CA LEU A 300 -21.83 -25.36 44.22
C LEU A 300 -22.02 -26.86 44.02
N GLY A 301 -20.98 -27.57 43.63
CA GLY A 301 -20.99 -29.04 43.48
C GLY A 301 -21.20 -29.74 44.81
N ALA A 302 -20.50 -29.34 45.87
CA ALA A 302 -20.66 -29.88 47.23
C ALA A 302 -22.07 -29.61 47.77
N HIS A 303 -22.58 -28.38 47.57
CA HIS A 303 -23.96 -28.03 47.98
C HIS A 303 -24.99 -28.84 47.19
N GLY A 304 -24.83 -28.95 45.87
CA GLY A 304 -25.72 -29.77 45.04
C GLY A 304 -25.75 -31.25 45.46
N TYR A 305 -24.55 -31.78 45.71
CA TYR A 305 -24.39 -33.16 46.18
C TYR A 305 -25.05 -33.37 47.56
N GLY A 306 -24.85 -32.43 48.50
CA GLY A 306 -25.51 -32.46 49.79
C GLY A 306 -27.02 -32.47 49.71
N ARG A 307 -27.61 -31.63 48.85
CA ARG A 307 -29.02 -31.60 48.58
C ARG A 307 -29.54 -32.89 47.92
N TYR A 308 -28.79 -33.42 46.98
CA TYR A 308 -29.13 -34.70 46.33
C TYR A 308 -29.14 -35.85 47.35
N ARG A 309 -28.15 -35.94 48.25
CA ARG A 309 -28.14 -36.95 49.31
C ARG A 309 -29.27 -36.79 50.32
N ALA A 310 -29.62 -35.57 50.69
CA ALA A 310 -30.76 -35.30 51.57
C ALA A 310 -32.05 -35.77 50.89
N TYR A 311 -32.28 -35.42 49.64
CA TYR A 311 -33.45 -35.82 48.87
C TYR A 311 -33.55 -37.35 48.74
N ARG A 312 -32.45 -38.06 48.49
CA ARG A 312 -32.44 -39.52 48.44
C ARG A 312 -32.82 -40.15 49.79
N ARG A 313 -32.33 -39.63 50.90
CA ARG A 313 -32.68 -40.12 52.25
C ARG A 313 -34.13 -39.93 52.54
N GLU A 314 -34.73 -38.80 52.20
CA GLU A 314 -36.16 -38.57 52.34
C GLU A 314 -37.03 -39.57 51.56
N GLN A 315 -36.58 -39.99 50.38
CA GLN A 315 -37.26 -41.02 49.61
C GLN A 315 -37.09 -42.41 50.19
N GLU A 316 -35.94 -42.72 50.75
CA GLU A 316 -35.72 -44.02 51.43
C GLU A 316 -36.48 -44.12 52.75
N ASP A 317 -36.72 -43.01 53.44
CA ASP A 317 -37.53 -42.95 54.70
C ASP A 317 -39.03 -42.98 54.41
N GLN A 318 -39.48 -42.75 53.17
CA GLN A 318 -40.91 -42.79 52.77
C GLN A 318 -41.27 -44.11 52.08
N ALA A 319 -40.36 -45.01 51.81
CA ALA A 319 -40.58 -46.32 51.19
C ALA A 319 -40.55 -47.41 52.21
#